data_6b0582de68ad3dc87ee808180ed05a4f
#
_entry.id   6b0582de68ad3dc87ee808180ed05a4f
#
_cell.length_a   1.000
_cell.length_b   1.000
_cell.length_c   1.000
_cell.angle_alpha   90.00
_cell.angle_beta   90.00
_cell.angle_gamma   90.00
#
_symmetry.space_group_name_H-M   'P 1'
#
loop_
_entity.id
_entity.type
_entity.pdbx_description
1 polymer ?
#
loop_
_entity_poly.entity_id
_entity_poly.type
_entity_poly.pdbx_seq_one_letter_code
_entity_poly.pdbx_strand_id
1 'polypeptide(L)'
;RAKRKYHFEIKNFCIMNNHVHIILKPLKNESLSKIMQWILSVFAIRYNRHFNLAGHVWYDRFTSKIIKSYSQYISTFLYIARNPVRAKIVKHATDFHYNGISFLQKGILDIMERPPNYFLRLIWPNIV
;
A
#
# COMPACT_ATOMS: atom_id res chain seq x y z
N ARG A 1 -11.22 -7.77 3.43
CA ARG A 1 -11.59 -9.08 2.88
C ARG A 1 -10.36 -9.97 2.64
N ALA A 2 -9.33 -9.49 1.93
CA ALA A 2 -8.14 -10.28 1.65
C ALA A 2 -7.49 -10.83 2.93
N LYS A 3 -7.41 -10.03 3.98
CA LYS A 3 -6.84 -10.43 5.27
C LYS A 3 -7.64 -11.51 5.99
N ARG A 4 -8.88 -11.73 5.62
CA ARG A 4 -9.67 -12.87 6.14
C ARG A 4 -9.36 -14.17 5.41
N LYS A 5 -8.90 -14.07 4.16
CA LYS A 5 -8.60 -15.23 3.33
C LYS A 5 -7.13 -15.63 3.41
N TYR A 6 -6.22 -14.66 3.49
CA TYR A 6 -4.78 -14.88 3.49
C TYR A 6 -4.13 -14.23 4.71
N HIS A 7 -3.01 -14.77 5.13
CA HIS A 7 -2.22 -14.23 6.24
C HIS A 7 -1.12 -13.34 5.68
N PHE A 8 -1.23 -12.06 5.90
CA PHE A 8 -0.22 -11.08 5.48
C PHE A 8 -0.36 -9.79 6.27
N GLU A 9 0.70 -8.99 6.25
CA GLU A 9 0.72 -7.66 6.84
C GLU A 9 0.96 -6.62 5.74
N ILE A 10 0.28 -5.49 5.82
CA ILE A 10 0.57 -4.31 5.01
C ILE A 10 1.33 -3.33 5.87
N LYS A 11 2.55 -3.00 5.45
CA LYS A 11 3.43 -2.08 6.19
C LYS A 11 3.24 -0.64 5.76
N ASN A 12 2.97 -0.40 4.50
CA ASN A 12 2.65 0.91 3.95
C ASN A 12 1.98 0.75 2.59
N PHE A 13 1.26 1.77 2.16
CA PHE A 13 0.64 1.78 0.84
C PHE A 13 0.37 3.19 0.36
N CYS A 14 0.19 3.34 -0.94
CA CYS A 14 -0.31 4.54 -1.57
C CYS A 14 -1.11 4.17 -2.81
N ILE A 15 -2.36 4.62 -2.87
CA ILE A 15 -3.25 4.36 -4.01
C ILE A 15 -3.34 5.63 -4.83
N MET A 16 -2.68 5.62 -5.99
CA MET A 16 -2.68 6.74 -6.94
C MET A 16 -3.73 6.50 -8.02
N ASN A 17 -3.93 7.49 -8.90
CA ASN A 17 -4.93 7.42 -9.97
C ASN A 17 -4.75 6.22 -10.90
N ASN A 18 -3.51 5.91 -11.25
CA ASN A 18 -3.19 4.93 -12.27
C ASN A 18 -2.25 3.82 -11.80
N HIS A 19 -1.88 3.81 -10.52
CA HIS A 19 -1.01 2.79 -9.96
C HIS A 19 -1.16 2.72 -8.44
N VAL A 20 -0.70 1.61 -7.86
CA VAL A 20 -0.73 1.35 -6.43
C VAL A 20 0.65 0.86 -6.00
N HIS A 21 1.14 1.40 -4.89
CA HIS A 21 2.35 0.91 -4.22
C HIS A 21 1.96 0.30 -2.89
N ILE A 22 2.47 -0.89 -2.60
CA ILE A 22 2.20 -1.59 -1.33
C ILE A 22 3.49 -2.24 -0.84
N ILE A 23 3.82 -2.05 0.44
CA ILE A 23 4.78 -2.91 1.13
C ILE A 23 3.97 -3.98 1.85
N LEU A 24 4.13 -5.22 1.40
CA LEU A 24 3.35 -6.36 1.88
C LEU A 24 4.28 -7.46 2.35
N LYS A 25 3.98 -8.01 3.52
CA LYS A 25 4.71 -9.15 4.09
C LYS A 25 3.78 -10.35 4.18
N PRO A 26 3.94 -11.37 3.31
CA PRO A 26 3.21 -12.62 3.47
C PRO A 26 3.64 -13.32 4.77
N LEU A 27 2.68 -13.92 5.46
CA LEU A 27 2.90 -14.69 6.68
C LEU A 27 2.53 -16.15 6.43
N LYS A 28 2.97 -17.07 7.31
CA LYS A 28 2.59 -18.49 7.28
C LYS A 28 2.78 -19.15 5.92
N ASN A 29 3.89 -18.80 5.24
CA ASN A 29 4.22 -19.34 3.90
C ASN A 29 3.17 -19.05 2.82
N GLU A 30 2.35 -18.01 3.01
CA GLU A 30 1.41 -17.58 1.98
C GLU A 30 2.13 -17.07 0.73
N SER A 31 1.54 -17.32 -0.42
CA SER A 31 2.08 -16.86 -1.71
C SER A 31 1.71 -15.41 -1.97
N LEU A 32 2.72 -14.55 -2.18
CA LEU A 32 2.49 -13.17 -2.61
C LEU A 32 1.67 -13.12 -3.89
N SER A 33 1.97 -13.97 -4.86
CA SER A 33 1.26 -14.02 -6.13
C SER A 33 -0.23 -14.32 -5.94
N LYS A 34 -0.56 -15.26 -5.08
CA LYS A 34 -1.97 -15.60 -4.80
C LYS A 34 -2.69 -14.47 -4.08
N ILE A 35 -2.03 -13.83 -3.12
CA ILE A 35 -2.59 -12.67 -2.40
C ILE A 35 -2.90 -11.55 -3.39
N MET A 36 -1.93 -11.18 -4.21
CA MET A 36 -2.07 -10.08 -5.18
C MET A 36 -3.09 -10.41 -6.26
N GLN A 37 -3.07 -11.62 -6.79
CA GLN A 37 -4.05 -12.05 -7.77
C GLN A 37 -5.48 -11.91 -7.23
N TRP A 38 -5.69 -12.33 -6.00
CA TRP A 38 -7.00 -12.23 -5.36
C TRP A 38 -7.43 -10.77 -5.17
N ILE A 39 -6.54 -9.93 -4.63
CA ILE A 39 -6.82 -8.51 -4.38
C ILE A 39 -7.17 -7.80 -5.69
N LEU A 40 -6.35 -7.96 -6.72
CA LEU A 40 -6.54 -7.28 -7.99
C LEU A 40 -7.80 -7.78 -8.73
N SER A 41 -8.08 -9.08 -8.66
CA SER A 41 -9.27 -9.66 -9.30
C SER A 41 -10.55 -9.18 -8.63
N VAL A 42 -10.61 -9.19 -7.30
CA VAL A 42 -11.79 -8.73 -6.56
C VAL A 42 -12.01 -7.24 -6.76
N PHE A 43 -10.95 -6.45 -6.79
CA PHE A 43 -11.05 -5.02 -7.09
C PHE A 43 -11.64 -4.81 -8.50
N ALA A 44 -11.11 -5.51 -9.50
CA ALA A 44 -11.57 -5.38 -10.88
C ALA A 44 -13.06 -5.73 -11.02
N ILE A 45 -13.50 -6.82 -10.39
CA ILE A 45 -14.92 -7.23 -10.41
C ILE A 45 -15.80 -6.14 -9.79
N ARG A 46 -15.40 -5.61 -8.64
CA ARG A 46 -16.16 -4.57 -7.94
C ARG A 46 -16.17 -3.24 -8.70
N TYR A 47 -15.04 -2.87 -9.26
CA TYR A 47 -14.90 -1.66 -10.06
C TYR A 47 -15.83 -1.70 -11.28
N ASN A 48 -15.77 -2.80 -12.04
CA ASN A 48 -16.62 -2.98 -13.22
C ASN A 48 -18.11 -2.97 -12.87
N ARG A 49 -18.47 -3.62 -11.75
CA ARG A 49 -19.85 -3.62 -11.29
C ARG A 49 -20.34 -2.24 -10.87
N HIS A 50 -19.49 -1.51 -10.14
CA HIS A 50 -19.84 -0.17 -9.64
C HIS A 50 -20.05 0.82 -10.78
N PHE A 51 -19.21 0.77 -11.80
CA PHE A 51 -19.28 1.67 -12.94
C PHE A 51 -20.01 1.09 -14.15
N ASN A 52 -20.62 -0.08 -14.01
CA ASN A 52 -21.31 -0.79 -15.09
C ASN A 52 -20.42 -0.98 -16.32
N LEU A 53 -19.20 -1.43 -16.10
CA LEU A 53 -18.17 -1.66 -17.12
C LEU A 53 -17.87 -3.15 -17.25
N ALA A 54 -17.15 -3.50 -18.32
CA ALA A 54 -16.63 -4.84 -18.56
C ALA A 54 -15.19 -4.74 -19.08
N GLY A 55 -14.45 -5.87 -18.99
CA GLY A 55 -13.09 -5.95 -19.50
C GLY A 55 -12.02 -5.72 -18.44
N HIS A 56 -10.80 -5.50 -18.91
CA HIS A 56 -9.64 -5.38 -18.04
C HIS A 56 -9.62 -4.03 -17.31
N VAL A 57 -9.39 -4.09 -15.98
CA VAL A 57 -9.15 -2.90 -15.14
C VAL A 57 -7.66 -2.63 -15.03
N TRP A 58 -6.85 -3.69 -14.94
CA TRP A 58 -5.40 -3.60 -14.83
C TRP A 58 -4.75 -3.89 -16.18
N TYR A 59 -3.87 -2.98 -16.63
CA TYR A 59 -3.14 -3.15 -17.89
C TYR A 59 -2.11 -4.25 -17.82
N ASP A 60 -1.33 -4.26 -16.73
CA ASP A 60 -0.22 -5.16 -16.56
C ASP A 60 -0.37 -6.00 -15.30
N ARG A 61 0.41 -7.07 -15.23
CA ARG A 61 0.58 -7.83 -13.99
C ARG A 61 1.30 -6.95 -12.98
N PHE A 62 1.05 -7.21 -11.69
CA PHE A 62 1.84 -6.55 -10.66
C PHE A 62 3.31 -6.92 -10.76
N THR A 63 4.19 -5.99 -10.40
CA THR A 63 5.61 -6.25 -10.25
C THR A 63 5.97 -6.21 -8.77
N SER A 64 6.89 -7.07 -8.36
CA SER A 64 7.33 -7.12 -6.97
C SER A 64 8.84 -7.07 -6.88
N LYS A 65 9.34 -6.44 -5.82
CA LYS A 65 10.75 -6.44 -5.45
C LYS A 65 10.89 -6.87 -4.01
N ILE A 66 11.81 -7.76 -3.73
CA ILE A 66 12.08 -8.20 -2.37
C ILE A 66 12.89 -7.13 -1.65
N ILE A 67 12.43 -6.71 -0.48
CA ILE A 67 13.18 -5.82 0.40
C ILE A 67 14.15 -6.68 1.21
N LYS A 68 15.46 -6.45 1.03
CA LYS A 68 16.53 -7.31 1.58
C LYS A 68 17.26 -6.70 2.76
N SER A 69 17.07 -5.42 3.05
CA SER A 69 17.78 -4.74 4.12
C SER A 69 16.88 -3.72 4.82
N TYR A 70 17.24 -3.35 6.04
CA TYR A 70 16.54 -2.31 6.77
C TYR A 70 16.65 -0.94 6.09
N SER A 71 17.83 -0.63 5.53
CA SER A 71 18.04 0.60 4.76
C SER A 71 17.11 0.67 3.55
N GLN A 72 16.97 -0.43 2.81
CA GLN A 72 16.05 -0.52 1.67
C GLN A 72 14.60 -0.36 2.13
N TYR A 73 14.24 -0.93 3.28
CA TYR A 73 12.91 -0.80 3.85
C TYR A 73 12.57 0.66 4.16
N ILE A 74 13.48 1.38 4.81
CA ILE A 74 13.29 2.81 5.12
C ILE A 74 13.12 3.62 3.83
N SER A 75 14.01 3.43 2.86
CA SER A 75 13.96 4.14 1.58
C SER A 75 12.64 3.89 0.84
N THR A 76 12.20 2.64 0.80
CA THR A 76 10.96 2.24 0.12
C THR A 76 9.75 2.82 0.85
N PHE A 77 9.75 2.75 2.17
CA PHE A 77 8.67 3.31 3.00
C PHE A 77 8.50 4.81 2.74
N LEU A 78 9.60 5.55 2.77
CA LEU A 78 9.60 7.00 2.51
C LEU A 78 9.21 7.33 1.06
N TYR A 79 9.68 6.54 0.12
CA TYR A 79 9.30 6.71 -1.30
C TYR A 79 7.78 6.62 -1.47
N ILE A 80 7.17 5.59 -0.90
CA ILE A 80 5.72 5.38 -0.97
C ILE A 80 4.98 6.51 -0.24
N ALA A 81 5.45 6.88 0.94
CA ALA A 81 4.84 7.95 1.73
C ALA A 81 4.85 9.30 1.01
N ARG A 82 5.93 9.60 0.29
CA ARG A 82 6.11 10.88 -0.42
C ARG A 82 5.54 10.89 -1.84
N ASN A 83 5.04 9.78 -2.32
CA ASN A 83 4.57 9.66 -3.70
C ASN A 83 3.56 10.74 -4.10
N PRO A 84 2.49 11.02 -3.31
CA PRO A 84 1.52 12.06 -3.67
C PRO A 84 2.12 13.47 -3.68
N VAL A 85 3.11 13.74 -2.83
CA VAL A 85 3.81 15.03 -2.80
C VAL A 85 4.70 15.18 -4.04
N ARG A 86 5.44 14.13 -4.40
CA ARG A 86 6.28 14.12 -5.61
C ARG A 86 5.45 14.28 -6.88
N ALA A 87 4.25 13.73 -6.91
CA ALA A 87 3.31 13.89 -8.02
C ALA A 87 2.59 15.25 -8.00
N LYS A 88 2.89 16.12 -7.03
CA LYS A 88 2.30 17.45 -6.88
C LYS A 88 0.78 17.44 -6.67
N ILE A 89 0.25 16.36 -6.12
CA ILE A 89 -1.18 16.23 -5.81
C ILE A 89 -1.50 16.94 -4.49
N VAL A 90 -0.60 16.82 -3.51
CA VAL A 90 -0.72 17.47 -2.19
C VAL A 90 0.62 18.06 -1.78
N LYS A 91 0.61 19.01 -0.85
CA LYS A 91 1.84 19.60 -0.27
C LYS A 91 2.44 18.69 0.81
N HIS A 92 1.60 18.04 1.58
CA HIS A 92 2.01 17.16 2.69
C HIS A 92 1.45 15.77 2.50
N ALA A 93 2.25 14.74 2.78
CA ALA A 93 1.84 13.34 2.62
C ALA A 93 0.60 13.01 3.45
N THR A 94 0.48 13.64 4.64
CA THR A 94 -0.66 13.46 5.53
C THR A 94 -1.99 13.99 4.98
N ASP A 95 -1.94 14.88 3.99
CA ASP A 95 -3.14 15.43 3.34
C ASP A 95 -3.73 14.49 2.29
N PHE A 96 -2.97 13.49 1.86
CA PHE A 96 -3.45 12.53 0.88
C PHE A 96 -4.18 11.38 1.58
N HIS A 97 -5.48 11.26 1.31
CA HIS A 97 -6.35 10.31 2.03
C HIS A 97 -5.98 8.84 1.81
N TYR A 98 -5.57 8.48 0.60
CA TYR A 98 -5.40 7.07 0.20
C TYR A 98 -3.95 6.60 0.36
N ASN A 99 -3.34 6.86 1.51
CA ASN A 99 -2.02 6.36 1.84
C ASN A 99 -1.90 5.94 3.30
N GLY A 100 -0.85 5.14 3.58
CA GLY A 100 -0.61 4.62 4.92
C GLY A 100 -0.29 5.69 5.94
N ILE A 101 0.36 6.78 5.55
CA ILE A 101 0.71 7.89 6.46
C ILE A 101 -0.54 8.56 7.00
N SER A 102 -1.50 8.85 6.14
CA SER A 102 -2.79 9.41 6.55
C SER A 102 -3.53 8.46 7.50
N PHE A 103 -3.50 7.16 7.21
CA PHE A 103 -4.13 6.14 8.06
C PHE A 103 -3.46 6.07 9.43
N LEU A 104 -2.13 6.09 9.49
CA LEU A 104 -1.38 6.10 10.75
C LEU A 104 -1.70 7.34 11.58
N GLN A 105 -1.75 8.51 10.95
CA GLN A 105 -2.07 9.76 11.62
C GLN A 105 -3.48 9.74 12.24
N LYS A 106 -4.43 9.12 11.54
CA LYS A 106 -5.83 9.01 12.00
C LYS A 106 -6.07 7.81 12.92
N GLY A 107 -5.06 6.97 13.14
CA GLY A 107 -5.20 5.76 13.95
C GLY A 107 -6.03 4.66 13.29
N ILE A 108 -6.13 4.64 11.96
CA ILE A 108 -6.86 3.63 11.19
C ILE A 108 -5.93 2.44 10.93
N LEU A 109 -6.18 1.33 11.61
CA LEU A 109 -5.32 0.14 11.57
C LEU A 109 -6.05 -1.14 11.11
N ASP A 110 -7.16 -0.99 10.42
CA ASP A 110 -7.93 -2.12 9.90
C ASP A 110 -7.31 -2.74 8.63
N ILE A 111 -6.44 -2.01 7.95
CA ILE A 111 -5.77 -2.47 6.73
C ILE A 111 -4.28 -2.72 6.99
N MET A 112 -3.61 -1.80 7.69
CA MET A 112 -2.17 -1.81 7.84
C MET A 112 -1.74 -1.98 9.29
N GLU A 113 -0.50 -2.44 9.47
CA GLU A 113 0.13 -2.57 10.77
C GLU A 113 0.74 -1.25 11.23
N ARG A 114 0.59 -0.95 12.51
CA ARG A 114 1.28 0.19 13.11
C ARG A 114 2.78 -0.13 13.25
N PRO A 115 3.67 0.68 12.66
CA PRO A 115 5.10 0.48 12.86
C PRO A 115 5.50 0.70 14.33
N PRO A 116 6.61 0.11 14.77
CA PRO A 116 7.16 0.38 16.10
C PRO A 116 7.46 1.88 16.29
N ASN A 117 7.38 2.35 17.53
CA ASN A 117 7.60 3.76 17.85
C ASN A 117 8.98 4.27 17.42
N TYR A 118 10.03 3.44 17.54
CA TYR A 118 11.37 3.84 17.10
C TYR A 118 11.43 4.11 15.60
N PHE A 119 10.70 3.32 14.80
CA PHE A 119 10.60 3.51 13.35
C PHE A 119 9.83 4.79 13.02
N LEU A 120 8.70 5.01 13.69
CA LEU A 120 7.90 6.23 13.48
C LEU A 120 8.71 7.48 13.81
N ARG A 121 9.50 7.47 14.87
CA ARG A 121 10.38 8.59 15.22
C ARG A 121 11.46 8.85 14.17
N LEU A 122 11.92 7.79 13.53
CA LEU A 122 12.92 7.90 12.47
C LEU A 122 12.33 8.50 11.19
N ILE A 123 11.17 8.02 10.76
CA ILE A 123 10.60 8.40 9.45
C ILE A 123 9.80 9.70 9.48
N TRP A 124 9.11 9.98 10.58
CA TRP A 124 8.13 11.08 10.63
C TRP A 124 8.72 12.45 10.28
N PRO A 125 9.90 12.84 10.80
CA PRO A 125 10.51 14.12 10.42
C PRO A 125 10.85 14.24 8.94
N ASN A 126 10.99 13.11 8.24
CA ASN A 126 11.30 13.06 6.81
C ASN A 126 10.06 13.05 5.92
N ILE A 127 8.87 12.96 6.51
CA ILE A 127 7.59 12.94 5.79
C ILE A 127 6.87 14.27 5.90
N VAL A 128 6.91 14.85 7.06
CA VAL A 128 6.20 16.10 7.40
C VAL A 128 6.95 17.34 6.96
#